data_fe81def821e4fb9771c5e94a4d0f714e
#
_entry.id   fe81def821e4fb9771c5e94a4d0f714e
#
_cell.length_a   1.000
_cell.length_b   1.000
_cell.length_c   1.000
_cell.angle_alpha   90.00
_cell.angle_beta   90.00
_cell.angle_gamma   90.00
#
_symmetry.space_group_name_H-M   'P 1'
#
loop_
_entity.id
_entity.type
_entity.pdbx_description
1 polymer ?
#
loop_
_entity_poly.entity_id
_entity_poly.type
_entity_poly.pdbx_seq_one_letter_code
_entity_poly.pdbx_strand_id
1 'polypeptide(L)'
;MTLYDFRSSVRVDRVSMRGHGVVILTGPSSCGKGEVAAALCRVMSIPPKDHLSMGEILRNAFQKAKSDASFASLLSKTYRISADVNIFDCVDTTEDLTRKVLNYVPDMEVYFKRTQMDKFTSQLDWLEYCTMNGLLVPNRWTQDFIAAHIEHSPTLRHSPFILDGYPRTVKAAKHLLEFLERLEIPVIKVLHLSISRQEMLSRALGRGRADDDEASLMSRFQFYIENVQPSVDYMKMELGSEAIALIDAHQPVYKEIDGKKVLQLEESIFNVVAGALRSLGVPRIIVKDLLENSRV
;
A
#
# COMPACT_ATOMS: atom_id res chain seq x y z
N MET A 1 9.47 47.92 26.46
CA MET A 1 8.25 47.17 26.16
C MET A 1 8.69 45.80 25.70
N THR A 2 8.74 44.86 26.66
CA THR A 2 9.24 43.49 26.48
C THR A 2 8.17 42.73 25.68
N LEU A 3 8.45 42.42 24.44
CA LEU A 3 7.64 41.46 23.68
C LEU A 3 7.70 40.13 24.42
N TYR A 4 6.56 39.75 25.03
CA TYR A 4 6.41 38.39 25.58
C TYR A 4 6.62 37.41 24.44
N ASP A 5 7.73 36.65 24.54
CA ASP A 5 7.98 35.50 23.66
C ASP A 5 6.98 34.42 24.04
N PHE A 6 5.85 34.38 23.38
CA PHE A 6 4.83 33.35 23.52
C PHE A 6 5.25 32.04 22.83
N ARG A 7 6.50 31.64 23.00
CA ARG A 7 6.89 30.28 22.70
C ARG A 7 6.24 29.39 23.75
N SER A 8 5.10 28.81 23.36
CA SER A 8 4.45 27.78 24.16
C SER A 8 5.49 26.75 24.56
N SER A 9 5.62 26.47 25.85
CA SER A 9 6.45 25.37 26.37
C SER A 9 5.83 24.00 26.05
N VAL A 10 4.64 23.99 25.46
CA VAL A 10 3.92 22.78 25.06
C VAL A 10 4.37 22.38 23.65
N ARG A 11 4.93 21.19 23.54
CA ARG A 11 5.29 20.56 22.27
C ARG A 11 4.33 19.41 21.98
N VAL A 12 3.94 19.26 20.71
CA VAL A 12 3.13 18.15 20.25
C VAL A 12 4.05 17.17 19.52
N ASP A 13 4.19 15.97 20.07
CA ASP A 13 5.00 14.89 19.50
C ASP A 13 4.16 13.83 18.79
N ARG A 14 2.85 13.79 19.06
CA ARG A 14 1.89 12.87 18.44
C ARG A 14 0.52 13.50 18.30
N VAL A 15 -0.22 13.04 17.28
CA VAL A 15 -1.65 13.28 17.14
C VAL A 15 -2.36 11.93 17.10
N SER A 16 -3.61 11.88 17.53
CA SER A 16 -4.41 10.67 17.43
C SER A 16 -5.68 10.92 16.63
N MET A 17 -6.04 9.98 15.78
CA MET A 17 -7.35 9.97 15.13
C MET A 17 -8.37 9.34 16.07
N ARG A 18 -9.51 10.01 16.23
CA ARG A 18 -10.65 9.44 16.95
C ARG A 18 -11.64 8.86 15.96
N GLY A 19 -12.18 7.69 16.30
CA GLY A 19 -13.11 6.96 15.44
C GLY A 19 -12.42 5.85 14.67
N HIS A 20 -13.01 5.44 13.55
CA HIS A 20 -12.53 4.35 12.70
C HIS A 20 -12.55 4.79 11.23
N GLY A 21 -11.90 4.02 10.38
CA GLY A 21 -11.87 4.26 8.95
C GLY A 21 -10.51 4.00 8.33
N VAL A 22 -10.42 4.12 7.01
CA VAL A 22 -9.21 3.84 6.26
C VAL A 22 -8.62 5.08 5.62
N VAL A 23 -7.30 5.24 5.75
CA VAL A 23 -6.49 6.12 4.91
C VAL A 23 -5.89 5.27 3.80
N ILE A 24 -6.27 5.53 2.57
CA ILE A 24 -5.75 4.82 1.39
C ILE A 24 -4.51 5.56 0.89
N LEU A 25 -3.38 4.86 0.81
CA LEU A 25 -2.11 5.41 0.31
C LEU A 25 -1.78 4.78 -1.04
N THR A 26 -1.72 5.59 -2.08
CA THR A 26 -1.50 5.15 -3.46
C THR A 26 -0.45 5.99 -4.16
N GLY A 27 0.04 5.54 -5.32
CA GLY A 27 1.06 6.20 -6.10
C GLY A 27 1.96 5.21 -6.84
N PRO A 28 2.87 5.67 -7.71
CA PRO A 28 3.75 4.81 -8.49
C PRO A 28 4.73 4.01 -7.61
N SER A 29 5.40 3.05 -8.21
CA SER A 29 6.50 2.33 -7.55
C SER A 29 7.59 3.32 -7.11
N SER A 30 8.32 2.99 -6.04
CA SER A 30 9.45 3.77 -5.54
C SER A 30 9.16 5.22 -5.15
N CYS A 31 7.89 5.62 -5.00
CA CYS A 31 7.54 6.95 -4.50
C CYS A 31 7.61 7.10 -2.96
N GLY A 32 7.98 6.05 -2.22
CA GLY A 32 8.17 6.13 -0.77
C GLY A 32 6.91 5.86 0.05
N LYS A 33 5.91 5.14 -0.49
CA LYS A 33 4.65 4.83 0.23
C LYS A 33 4.88 4.19 1.59
N GLY A 34 5.72 3.16 1.65
CA GLY A 34 5.97 2.42 2.89
C GLY A 34 6.59 3.30 3.98
N GLU A 35 7.56 4.14 3.63
CA GLU A 35 8.20 5.09 4.54
C GLU A 35 7.20 6.15 5.03
N VAL A 36 6.39 6.69 4.14
CA VAL A 36 5.33 7.66 4.48
C VAL A 36 4.28 7.02 5.37
N ALA A 37 3.84 5.79 5.06
CA ALA A 37 2.88 5.05 5.89
C ALA A 37 3.43 4.78 7.29
N ALA A 38 4.67 4.30 7.40
CA ALA A 38 5.32 4.06 8.68
C ALA A 38 5.46 5.33 9.53
N ALA A 39 5.82 6.46 8.90
CA ALA A 39 5.90 7.75 9.56
C ALA A 39 4.52 8.26 10.00
N LEU A 40 3.49 8.12 9.17
CA LEU A 40 2.10 8.45 9.53
C LEU A 40 1.63 7.61 10.71
N CYS A 41 1.89 6.31 10.73
CA CYS A 41 1.55 5.44 11.85
C CYS A 41 2.15 5.94 13.17
N ARG A 42 3.45 6.30 13.17
CA ARG A 42 4.13 6.84 14.37
C ARG A 42 3.49 8.14 14.85
N VAL A 43 3.33 9.09 13.93
CA VAL A 43 2.85 10.45 14.26
C VAL A 43 1.39 10.44 14.68
N MET A 44 0.56 9.60 14.04
CA MET A 44 -0.88 9.53 14.27
C MET A 44 -1.30 8.46 15.28
N SER A 45 -0.34 7.83 15.96
CA SER A 45 -0.59 6.78 16.94
C SER A 45 -1.42 5.60 16.39
N ILE A 46 -1.23 5.28 15.10
CA ILE A 46 -1.79 4.08 14.46
C ILE A 46 -0.83 2.92 14.73
N PRO A 47 -1.30 1.80 15.30
CA PRO A 47 -0.44 0.64 15.53
C PRO A 47 0.22 0.15 14.23
N PRO A 48 1.51 -0.24 14.22
CA PRO A 48 2.17 -0.73 13.01
C PRO A 48 1.46 -1.92 12.33
N LYS A 49 0.79 -2.78 13.10
CA LYS A 49 -0.03 -3.89 12.59
C LYS A 49 -1.25 -3.43 11.79
N ASP A 50 -1.70 -2.19 11.96
CA ASP A 50 -2.82 -1.57 11.26
C ASP A 50 -2.36 -0.76 10.03
N HIS A 51 -1.07 -0.86 9.65
CA HIS A 51 -0.54 -0.51 8.34
C HIS A 51 -0.60 -1.73 7.42
N LEU A 52 -1.59 -1.76 6.57
CA LEU A 52 -1.87 -2.87 5.67
C LEU A 52 -1.21 -2.62 4.31
N SER A 53 -0.05 -3.20 4.08
CA SER A 53 0.60 -3.20 2.76
C SER A 53 0.02 -4.34 1.92
N MET A 54 -0.52 -4.01 0.73
CA MET A 54 -1.03 -5.01 -0.20
C MET A 54 0.02 -6.09 -0.52
N GLY A 55 1.25 -5.67 -0.80
CA GLY A 55 2.33 -6.63 -1.11
C GLY A 55 2.66 -7.55 0.06
N GLU A 56 2.57 -7.07 1.29
CA GLU A 56 2.80 -7.86 2.49
C GLU A 56 1.65 -8.81 2.77
N ILE A 57 0.41 -8.33 2.65
CA ILE A 57 -0.78 -9.19 2.78
C ILE A 57 -0.70 -10.37 1.81
N LEU A 58 -0.39 -10.11 0.53
CA LEU A 58 -0.31 -11.18 -0.47
C LEU A 58 0.85 -12.15 -0.19
N ARG A 59 2.03 -11.65 0.18
CA ARG A 59 3.18 -12.51 0.53
C ARG A 59 2.93 -13.40 1.74
N ASN A 60 2.14 -12.94 2.69
CA ASN A 60 1.89 -13.65 3.96
C ASN A 60 0.59 -14.45 3.96
N ALA A 61 -0.30 -14.25 2.97
CA ALA A 61 -1.62 -14.87 2.95
C ALA A 61 -1.58 -16.40 2.96
N PHE A 62 -0.65 -17.02 2.20
CA PHE A 62 -0.51 -18.46 2.15
C PHE A 62 0.01 -19.05 3.48
N GLN A 63 0.96 -18.38 4.14
CA GLN A 63 1.44 -18.81 5.46
C GLN A 63 0.38 -18.62 6.53
N LYS A 64 -0.35 -17.50 6.50
CA LYS A 64 -1.47 -17.26 7.40
C LYS A 64 -2.56 -18.32 7.21
N ALA A 65 -2.89 -18.68 5.98
CA ALA A 65 -3.87 -19.74 5.70
C ALA A 65 -3.42 -21.12 6.22
N LYS A 66 -2.11 -21.42 6.25
CA LYS A 66 -1.56 -22.66 6.81
C LYS A 66 -1.54 -22.66 8.35
N SER A 67 -1.36 -21.52 9.00
CA SER A 67 -1.19 -21.39 10.46
C SER A 67 -2.45 -20.99 11.23
N ASP A 68 -3.45 -20.41 10.55
CA ASP A 68 -4.67 -19.87 11.15
C ASP A 68 -5.92 -20.52 10.51
N ALA A 69 -6.47 -21.50 11.20
CA ALA A 69 -7.64 -22.26 10.73
C ALA A 69 -8.88 -21.38 10.54
N SER A 70 -9.03 -20.28 11.30
CA SER A 70 -10.16 -19.37 11.16
C SER A 70 -10.03 -18.53 9.89
N PHE A 71 -8.82 -18.08 9.56
CA PHE A 71 -8.53 -17.41 8.30
C PHE A 71 -8.70 -18.35 7.10
N ALA A 72 -8.20 -19.58 7.17
CA ALA A 72 -8.39 -20.59 6.13
C ALA A 72 -9.88 -20.89 5.90
N SER A 73 -10.66 -21.01 6.97
CA SER A 73 -12.12 -21.22 6.89
C SER A 73 -12.84 -20.02 6.23
N LEU A 74 -12.44 -18.80 6.56
CA LEU A 74 -12.97 -17.59 5.93
C LEU A 74 -12.67 -17.57 4.42
N LEU A 75 -11.41 -17.83 4.04
CA LEU A 75 -10.99 -17.90 2.64
C LEU A 75 -11.81 -18.94 1.86
N SER A 76 -11.95 -20.16 2.41
CA SER A 76 -12.66 -21.24 1.75
C SER A 76 -14.16 -20.98 1.64
N LYS A 77 -14.84 -20.61 2.74
CA LYS A 77 -16.30 -20.50 2.80
C LYS A 77 -16.82 -19.24 2.12
N THR A 78 -16.16 -18.12 2.34
CA THR A 78 -16.62 -16.79 1.85
C THR A 78 -16.04 -16.46 0.49
N TYR A 79 -14.74 -16.68 0.31
CA TYR A 79 -14.01 -16.27 -0.89
C TYR A 79 -13.73 -17.40 -1.88
N ARG A 80 -14.11 -18.65 -1.52
CA ARG A 80 -13.91 -19.85 -2.34
C ARG A 80 -12.44 -20.08 -2.74
N ILE A 81 -11.54 -19.68 -1.87
CA ILE A 81 -10.11 -19.91 -1.99
C ILE A 81 -9.72 -21.03 -1.04
N SER A 82 -9.33 -22.18 -1.56
CA SER A 82 -8.91 -23.32 -0.74
C SER A 82 -7.67 -24.01 -1.31
N ALA A 83 -7.03 -24.84 -0.49
CA ALA A 83 -5.94 -25.68 -0.94
C ALA A 83 -6.38 -26.81 -1.89
N ASP A 84 -7.67 -27.09 -1.96
CA ASP A 84 -8.21 -28.23 -2.71
C ASP A 84 -8.78 -27.84 -4.08
N VAL A 85 -8.92 -26.54 -4.37
CA VAL A 85 -9.51 -26.06 -5.62
C VAL A 85 -8.41 -25.79 -6.65
N ASN A 86 -8.55 -26.43 -7.81
CA ASN A 86 -7.68 -26.14 -8.94
C ASN A 86 -7.88 -24.69 -9.41
N ILE A 87 -6.79 -23.97 -9.53
CA ILE A 87 -6.78 -22.58 -9.96
C ILE A 87 -7.47 -22.37 -11.30
N PHE A 88 -7.27 -23.27 -12.27
CA PHE A 88 -7.81 -23.14 -13.62
C PHE A 88 -9.33 -23.21 -13.65
N ASP A 89 -9.97 -23.79 -12.62
CA ASP A 89 -11.41 -23.91 -12.51
C ASP A 89 -12.11 -22.64 -11.99
N CYS A 90 -11.33 -21.69 -11.45
CA CYS A 90 -11.88 -20.50 -10.80
C CYS A 90 -11.32 -19.15 -11.31
N VAL A 91 -10.53 -19.17 -12.37
CA VAL A 91 -9.93 -17.94 -12.93
C VAL A 91 -10.77 -17.45 -14.11
N ASP A 92 -11.12 -16.17 -14.08
CA ASP A 92 -11.76 -15.51 -15.22
C ASP A 92 -10.73 -15.25 -16.33
N THR A 93 -10.68 -16.13 -17.31
CA THR A 93 -9.76 -16.05 -18.45
C THR A 93 -10.09 -14.93 -19.45
N THR A 94 -11.22 -14.26 -19.29
CA THR A 94 -11.58 -13.10 -20.13
C THR A 94 -10.87 -11.83 -19.69
N GLU A 95 -10.36 -11.77 -18.47
CA GLU A 95 -9.63 -10.64 -17.93
C GLU A 95 -8.18 -10.63 -18.45
N ASP A 96 -7.73 -9.51 -19.02
CA ASP A 96 -6.37 -9.37 -19.59
C ASP A 96 -5.26 -9.66 -18.58
N LEU A 97 -5.43 -9.18 -17.34
CA LEU A 97 -4.45 -9.41 -16.27
C LEU A 97 -4.33 -10.90 -15.93
N THR A 98 -5.47 -11.59 -15.87
CA THR A 98 -5.51 -13.04 -15.65
C THR A 98 -4.83 -13.80 -16.80
N ARG A 99 -5.10 -13.43 -18.05
CA ARG A 99 -4.42 -14.04 -19.22
C ARG A 99 -2.90 -13.85 -19.16
N LYS A 100 -2.42 -12.65 -18.78
CA LYS A 100 -0.98 -12.42 -18.59
C LYS A 100 -0.39 -13.33 -17.52
N VAL A 101 -1.10 -13.56 -16.43
CA VAL A 101 -0.64 -14.46 -15.36
C VAL A 101 -0.64 -15.92 -15.80
N LEU A 102 -1.58 -16.36 -16.64
CA LEU A 102 -1.61 -17.71 -17.19
C LEU A 102 -0.37 -18.03 -18.06
N ASN A 103 0.26 -17.02 -18.66
CA ASN A 103 1.49 -17.22 -19.42
C ASN A 103 2.68 -17.68 -18.56
N TYR A 104 2.60 -17.55 -17.23
CA TYR A 104 3.66 -18.03 -16.31
C TYR A 104 3.51 -19.51 -15.93
N VAL A 105 2.44 -20.18 -16.34
CA VAL A 105 2.15 -21.57 -15.95
C VAL A 105 3.29 -22.55 -16.27
N PRO A 106 3.93 -22.51 -17.45
CA PRO A 106 5.05 -23.41 -17.75
C PRO A 106 6.22 -23.22 -16.78
N ASP A 107 6.54 -21.96 -16.44
CA ASP A 107 7.63 -21.66 -15.51
C ASP A 107 7.28 -22.08 -14.07
N MET A 108 6.02 -21.99 -13.70
CA MET A 108 5.50 -22.45 -12.42
C MET A 108 5.62 -23.98 -12.28
N GLU A 109 5.27 -24.74 -13.30
CA GLU A 109 5.42 -26.20 -13.31
C GLU A 109 6.87 -26.62 -13.12
N VAL A 110 7.81 -25.93 -13.76
CA VAL A 110 9.24 -26.15 -13.59
C VAL A 110 9.68 -25.82 -12.16
N TYR A 111 9.19 -24.70 -11.61
CA TYR A 111 9.49 -24.30 -10.24
C TYR A 111 9.02 -25.34 -9.22
N PHE A 112 7.78 -25.81 -9.32
CA PHE A 112 7.21 -26.78 -8.38
C PHE A 112 7.89 -28.14 -8.50
N LYS A 113 8.23 -28.60 -9.70
CA LYS A 113 9.05 -29.81 -9.88
C LYS A 113 10.41 -29.71 -9.20
N ARG A 114 11.09 -28.55 -9.34
CA ARG A 114 12.40 -28.30 -8.74
C ARG A 114 12.36 -28.22 -7.21
N THR A 115 11.28 -27.68 -6.65
CA THR A 115 11.09 -27.52 -5.20
C THR A 115 10.43 -28.75 -4.55
N GLN A 116 10.28 -29.87 -5.28
CA GLN A 116 9.66 -31.11 -4.80
C GLN A 116 8.22 -30.94 -4.29
N MET A 117 7.51 -29.95 -4.78
CA MET A 117 6.07 -29.80 -4.54
C MET A 117 5.32 -30.73 -5.49
N ASP A 118 4.70 -31.78 -4.96
CA ASP A 118 4.16 -32.93 -5.72
C ASP A 118 3.06 -32.59 -6.72
N LYS A 119 2.34 -31.49 -6.54
CA LYS A 119 1.36 -30.98 -7.52
C LYS A 119 1.12 -29.50 -7.31
N PHE A 120 1.24 -28.74 -8.40
CA PHE A 120 0.63 -27.44 -8.51
C PHE A 120 -0.88 -27.62 -8.74
N THR A 121 -1.68 -27.41 -7.68
CA THR A 121 -3.13 -27.62 -7.76
C THR A 121 -3.94 -26.52 -7.08
N SER A 122 -3.35 -25.76 -6.15
CA SER A 122 -4.13 -24.84 -5.34
C SER A 122 -3.88 -23.36 -5.69
N GLN A 123 -4.90 -22.54 -5.42
CA GLN A 123 -4.82 -21.08 -5.53
C GLN A 123 -3.76 -20.49 -4.60
N LEU A 124 -3.55 -21.10 -3.43
CA LEU A 124 -2.56 -20.66 -2.45
C LEU A 124 -1.13 -20.93 -2.93
N ASP A 125 -0.88 -22.09 -3.55
CA ASP A 125 0.44 -22.41 -4.11
C ASP A 125 0.80 -21.48 -5.27
N TRP A 126 -0.18 -21.12 -6.09
CA TRP A 126 0.04 -20.13 -7.13
C TRP A 126 0.29 -18.73 -6.58
N LEU A 127 -0.47 -18.31 -5.56
CA LEU A 127 -0.19 -17.04 -4.89
C LEU A 127 1.24 -17.02 -4.35
N GLU A 128 1.68 -18.12 -3.72
CA GLU A 128 3.04 -18.28 -3.24
C GLU A 128 4.06 -18.10 -4.37
N TYR A 129 3.86 -18.81 -5.47
CA TYR A 129 4.73 -18.70 -6.65
C TYR A 129 4.78 -17.26 -7.20
N CYS A 130 3.64 -16.62 -7.43
CA CYS A 130 3.59 -15.25 -7.94
C CYS A 130 4.31 -14.27 -7.02
N THR A 131 4.09 -14.37 -5.71
CA THR A 131 4.68 -13.44 -4.75
C THR A 131 6.17 -13.64 -4.54
N MET A 132 6.64 -14.89 -4.58
CA MET A 132 8.06 -15.23 -4.47
C MET A 132 8.88 -14.82 -5.71
N ASN A 133 8.25 -14.78 -6.88
CA ASN A 133 8.90 -14.42 -8.14
C ASN A 133 8.56 -13.00 -8.63
N GLY A 134 7.91 -12.18 -7.80
CA GLY A 134 7.57 -10.79 -8.14
C GLY A 134 6.55 -10.64 -9.28
N LEU A 135 5.76 -11.68 -9.54
CA LEU A 135 4.78 -11.73 -10.61
C LEU A 135 3.45 -11.07 -10.21
N LEU A 136 2.65 -10.73 -11.21
CA LEU A 136 1.32 -10.19 -10.98
C LEU A 136 0.38 -11.28 -10.41
N VAL A 137 -0.48 -10.88 -9.49
CA VAL A 137 -1.57 -11.71 -8.96
C VAL A 137 -2.87 -11.27 -9.64
N PRO A 138 -3.76 -12.21 -10.05
CA PRO A 138 -5.05 -11.86 -10.63
C PRO A 138 -5.86 -10.90 -9.76
N ASN A 139 -6.56 -9.96 -10.38
CA ASN A 139 -7.32 -8.91 -9.69
C ASN A 139 -8.29 -9.48 -8.66
N ARG A 140 -9.07 -10.49 -9.03
CA ARG A 140 -10.05 -11.12 -8.15
C ARG A 140 -9.39 -11.65 -6.87
N TRP A 141 -8.27 -12.34 -6.98
CA TRP A 141 -7.59 -12.87 -5.80
C TRP A 141 -7.01 -11.79 -4.93
N THR A 142 -6.42 -10.74 -5.54
CA THR A 142 -5.96 -9.59 -4.78
C THR A 142 -7.12 -8.96 -4.00
N GLN A 143 -8.29 -8.81 -4.61
CA GLN A 143 -9.51 -8.33 -3.97
C GLN A 143 -9.91 -9.22 -2.80
N ASP A 144 -10.01 -10.52 -3.04
CA ASP A 144 -10.46 -11.52 -2.08
C ASP A 144 -9.50 -11.62 -0.88
N PHE A 145 -8.18 -11.63 -1.11
CA PHE A 145 -7.19 -11.66 -0.02
C PHE A 145 -7.17 -10.39 0.82
N ILE A 146 -7.28 -9.22 0.20
CA ILE A 146 -7.37 -7.94 0.93
C ILE A 146 -8.66 -7.89 1.75
N ALA A 147 -9.79 -8.25 1.15
CA ALA A 147 -11.08 -8.29 1.84
C ALA A 147 -11.07 -9.29 3.02
N ALA A 148 -10.59 -10.52 2.78
CA ALA A 148 -10.46 -11.52 3.83
C ALA A 148 -9.55 -11.07 4.98
N HIS A 149 -8.44 -10.37 4.67
CA HIS A 149 -7.53 -9.86 5.69
C HIS A 149 -8.19 -8.80 6.56
N ILE A 150 -8.91 -7.85 5.96
CA ILE A 150 -9.63 -6.80 6.68
C ILE A 150 -10.76 -7.42 7.51
N GLU A 151 -11.55 -8.33 6.93
CA GLU A 151 -12.69 -8.96 7.60
C GLU A 151 -12.27 -9.83 8.78
N HIS A 152 -11.13 -10.52 8.65
CA HIS A 152 -10.55 -11.34 9.72
C HIS A 152 -9.93 -10.52 10.87
N SER A 153 -9.77 -9.22 10.70
CA SER A 153 -9.15 -8.32 11.69
C SER A 153 -10.20 -7.41 12.34
N PRO A 154 -10.89 -7.85 13.40
CA PRO A 154 -12.03 -7.13 13.96
C PRO A 154 -11.66 -5.73 14.48
N THR A 155 -10.42 -5.51 14.87
CA THR A 155 -9.94 -4.19 15.33
C THR A 155 -10.04 -3.12 14.24
N LEU A 156 -9.90 -3.47 12.96
CA LEU A 156 -9.93 -2.52 11.84
C LEU A 156 -11.31 -1.90 11.61
N ARG A 157 -12.38 -2.51 12.15
CA ARG A 157 -13.73 -1.93 12.11
C ARG A 157 -13.93 -0.81 13.14
N HIS A 158 -13.06 -0.72 14.15
CA HIS A 158 -13.23 0.15 15.30
C HIS A 158 -12.08 1.13 15.50
N SER A 159 -11.03 1.05 14.68
CA SER A 159 -9.86 1.92 14.75
C SER A 159 -9.42 2.38 13.36
N PRO A 160 -8.71 3.51 13.24
CA PRO A 160 -8.16 3.95 11.97
C PRO A 160 -7.02 3.04 11.53
N PHE A 161 -6.91 2.79 10.22
CA PHE A 161 -5.82 2.04 9.62
C PHE A 161 -5.36 2.63 8.29
N ILE A 162 -4.19 2.23 7.82
CA ILE A 162 -3.64 2.64 6.53
C ILE A 162 -3.64 1.44 5.58
N LEU A 163 -4.20 1.62 4.38
CA LEU A 163 -4.14 0.65 3.29
C LEU A 163 -3.17 1.14 2.22
N ASP A 164 -1.99 0.51 2.14
CA ASP A 164 -0.88 0.91 1.27
C ASP A 164 -0.81 0.07 -0.01
N GLY A 165 -0.79 0.75 -1.15
CA GLY A 165 -0.56 0.16 -2.46
C GLY A 165 -1.76 -0.59 -3.05
N TYR A 166 -2.95 -0.37 -2.53
CA TYR A 166 -4.24 -0.85 -3.04
C TYR A 166 -5.30 0.26 -2.91
N PRO A 167 -6.26 0.41 -3.86
CA PRO A 167 -6.44 -0.37 -5.08
C PRO A 167 -5.44 0.01 -6.19
N ARG A 168 -5.32 -0.88 -7.21
CA ARG A 168 -4.44 -0.63 -8.36
C ARG A 168 -5.15 -0.62 -9.71
N THR A 169 -6.43 -0.87 -9.75
CA THR A 169 -7.28 -0.83 -10.96
C THR A 169 -8.64 -0.26 -10.60
N VAL A 170 -9.39 0.22 -11.60
CA VAL A 170 -10.77 0.70 -11.40
C VAL A 170 -11.67 -0.40 -10.83
N LYS A 171 -11.53 -1.63 -11.35
CA LYS A 171 -12.29 -2.80 -10.84
C LYS A 171 -12.00 -3.07 -9.36
N ALA A 172 -10.73 -2.94 -8.96
CA ALA A 172 -10.33 -3.11 -7.57
C ALA A 172 -10.82 -1.95 -6.68
N ALA A 173 -10.84 -0.71 -7.20
CA ALA A 173 -11.36 0.45 -6.48
C ALA A 173 -12.87 0.31 -6.22
N LYS A 174 -13.63 -0.06 -7.24
CA LYS A 174 -15.07 -0.33 -7.11
C LYS A 174 -15.34 -1.39 -6.04
N HIS A 175 -14.70 -2.54 -6.16
CA HIS A 175 -14.84 -3.63 -5.18
C HIS A 175 -14.47 -3.18 -3.75
N LEU A 176 -13.37 -2.41 -3.61
CA LEU A 176 -12.94 -1.93 -2.29
C LEU A 176 -13.98 -1.00 -1.66
N LEU A 177 -14.52 -0.03 -2.41
CA LEU A 177 -15.51 0.91 -1.88
C LEU A 177 -16.79 0.20 -1.48
N GLU A 178 -17.31 -0.71 -2.31
CA GLU A 178 -18.49 -1.54 -1.99
C GLU A 178 -18.24 -2.43 -0.75
N PHE A 179 -17.03 -2.99 -0.62
CA PHE A 179 -16.64 -3.80 0.52
C PHE A 179 -16.55 -2.98 1.82
N LEU A 180 -15.92 -1.82 1.78
CA LEU A 180 -15.80 -0.92 2.94
C LEU A 180 -17.16 -0.38 3.40
N GLU A 181 -18.03 -0.02 2.46
CA GLU A 181 -19.40 0.39 2.74
C GLU A 181 -20.19 -0.71 3.46
N ARG A 182 -20.12 -1.95 2.98
CA ARG A 182 -20.75 -3.10 3.63
C ARG A 182 -20.26 -3.34 5.06
N LEU A 183 -19.02 -3.02 5.36
CA LEU A 183 -18.42 -3.14 6.69
C LEU A 183 -18.58 -1.87 7.53
N GLU A 184 -19.23 -0.84 7.01
CA GLU A 184 -19.37 0.48 7.65
C GLU A 184 -18.01 1.12 8.00
N ILE A 185 -16.99 0.90 7.15
CA ILE A 185 -15.65 1.47 7.30
C ILE A 185 -15.52 2.69 6.38
N PRO A 186 -15.56 3.92 6.89
CA PRO A 186 -15.45 5.11 6.05
C PRO A 186 -14.05 5.27 5.47
N VAL A 187 -13.97 5.78 4.24
CA VAL A 187 -12.71 6.25 3.66
C VAL A 187 -12.43 7.65 4.20
N ILE A 188 -11.41 7.78 5.05
CA ILE A 188 -11.03 9.04 5.67
C ILE A 188 -10.37 9.97 4.64
N LYS A 189 -9.43 9.41 3.87
CA LYS A 189 -8.71 10.14 2.83
C LYS A 189 -7.99 9.17 1.89
N VAL A 190 -7.88 9.54 0.64
CA VAL A 190 -6.99 8.92 -0.34
C VAL A 190 -5.78 9.83 -0.51
N LEU A 191 -4.61 9.38 -0.10
CA LEU A 191 -3.33 10.07 -0.25
C LEU A 191 -2.66 9.54 -1.51
N HIS A 192 -2.66 10.34 -2.57
CA HIS A 192 -2.03 9.99 -3.83
C HIS A 192 -0.64 10.64 -3.90
N LEU A 193 0.40 9.85 -3.70
CA LEU A 193 1.77 10.30 -3.85
C LEU A 193 2.12 10.41 -5.34
N SER A 194 2.61 11.56 -5.77
CA SER A 194 3.08 11.80 -7.13
C SER A 194 4.60 11.92 -7.16
N ILE A 195 5.21 11.44 -8.24
CA ILE A 195 6.64 11.52 -8.49
C ILE A 195 6.89 11.50 -10.00
N SER A 196 7.90 12.22 -10.46
CA SER A 196 8.28 12.17 -11.87
C SER A 196 8.84 10.80 -12.24
N ARG A 197 8.70 10.42 -13.51
CA ARG A 197 9.29 9.19 -14.05
C ARG A 197 10.79 9.09 -13.79
N GLN A 198 11.51 10.20 -14.02
CA GLN A 198 12.95 10.26 -13.84
C GLN A 198 13.36 9.99 -12.39
N GLU A 199 12.68 10.62 -11.45
CA GLU A 199 12.94 10.42 -10.02
C GLU A 199 12.56 9.00 -9.56
N MET A 200 11.45 8.46 -10.08
CA MET A 200 11.05 7.07 -9.81
C MET A 200 12.14 6.08 -10.22
N LEU A 201 12.70 6.23 -11.43
CA LEU A 201 13.80 5.41 -11.94
C LEU A 201 15.06 5.55 -11.06
N SER A 202 15.45 6.79 -10.75
CA SER A 202 16.62 7.07 -9.90
C SER A 202 16.52 6.38 -8.53
N ARG A 203 15.37 6.49 -7.86
CA ARG A 203 15.13 5.87 -6.55
C ARG A 203 15.08 4.34 -6.62
N ALA A 204 14.49 3.79 -7.67
CA ALA A 204 14.38 2.34 -7.83
C ALA A 204 15.76 1.72 -8.05
N LEU A 205 16.56 2.28 -8.95
CA LEU A 205 17.93 1.81 -9.21
C LEU A 205 18.81 1.95 -7.96
N GLY A 206 18.67 3.06 -7.20
CA GLY A 206 19.39 3.25 -5.94
C GLY A 206 19.01 2.27 -4.83
N ARG A 207 17.79 1.67 -4.88
CA ARG A 207 17.31 0.69 -3.92
C ARG A 207 17.91 -0.71 -4.16
N GLY A 208 18.26 -1.05 -5.40
CA GLY A 208 18.97 -2.27 -5.76
C GLY A 208 18.21 -3.59 -5.55
N ARG A 209 16.89 -3.61 -5.74
CA ARG A 209 16.12 -4.87 -5.76
C ARG A 209 16.44 -5.66 -7.02
N ALA A 210 16.40 -6.98 -6.93
CA ALA A 210 16.69 -7.88 -8.05
C ALA A 210 15.78 -7.67 -9.28
N ASP A 211 14.59 -7.12 -9.08
CA ASP A 211 13.57 -6.82 -10.09
C ASP A 211 13.53 -5.32 -10.50
N ASP A 212 14.53 -4.52 -10.11
CA ASP A 212 14.63 -3.10 -10.44
C ASP A 212 15.52 -2.85 -11.67
N ASP A 213 15.33 -3.63 -12.75
CA ASP A 213 15.87 -3.29 -14.07
C ASP A 213 15.01 -2.23 -14.79
N GLU A 214 15.61 -1.52 -15.75
CA GLU A 214 14.95 -0.40 -16.42
C GLU A 214 13.67 -0.82 -17.15
N ALA A 215 13.64 -1.98 -17.81
CA ALA A 215 12.47 -2.46 -18.53
C ALA A 215 11.31 -2.77 -17.56
N SER A 216 11.59 -3.46 -16.46
CA SER A 216 10.62 -3.75 -15.40
C SER A 216 10.07 -2.47 -14.75
N LEU A 217 10.95 -1.48 -14.51
CA LEU A 217 10.55 -0.20 -13.95
C LEU A 217 9.68 0.60 -14.91
N MET A 218 9.98 0.56 -16.20
CA MET A 218 9.15 1.18 -17.23
C MET A 218 7.78 0.53 -17.35
N SER A 219 7.72 -0.80 -17.31
CA SER A 219 6.47 -1.55 -17.27
C SER A 219 5.61 -1.19 -16.05
N ARG A 220 6.23 -1.05 -14.87
CA ARG A 220 5.53 -0.62 -13.64
C ARG A 220 5.03 0.82 -13.74
N PHE A 221 5.77 1.72 -14.37
CA PHE A 221 5.32 3.09 -14.58
C PHE A 221 4.15 3.15 -15.58
N GLN A 222 4.23 2.38 -16.66
CA GLN A 222 3.13 2.27 -17.62
C GLN A 222 1.88 1.69 -16.94
N PHE A 223 2.03 0.63 -16.15
CA PHE A 223 0.93 0.06 -15.36
C PHE A 223 0.31 1.10 -14.41
N TYR A 224 1.11 1.94 -13.77
CA TYR A 224 0.62 3.03 -12.92
C TYR A 224 -0.25 4.00 -13.71
N ILE A 225 0.20 4.47 -14.87
CA ILE A 225 -0.56 5.42 -15.71
C ILE A 225 -1.87 4.78 -16.22
N GLU A 226 -1.81 3.53 -16.67
CA GLU A 226 -2.95 2.86 -17.31
C GLU A 226 -3.98 2.32 -16.30
N ASN A 227 -3.57 2.03 -15.08
CA ASN A 227 -4.42 1.32 -14.13
C ASN A 227 -4.59 2.04 -12.79
N VAL A 228 -3.47 2.46 -12.16
CA VAL A 228 -3.53 3.05 -10.81
C VAL A 228 -4.11 4.46 -10.86
N GLN A 229 -3.66 5.29 -11.79
CA GLN A 229 -4.18 6.66 -11.92
C GLN A 229 -5.69 6.67 -12.24
N PRO A 230 -6.21 5.89 -13.19
CA PRO A 230 -7.66 5.77 -13.39
C PRO A 230 -8.42 5.27 -12.15
N SER A 231 -7.81 4.42 -11.31
CA SER A 231 -8.45 4.00 -10.06
C SER A 231 -8.60 5.13 -9.05
N VAL A 232 -7.64 6.07 -9.02
CA VAL A 232 -7.74 7.30 -8.20
C VAL A 232 -8.81 8.22 -8.74
N ASP A 233 -8.89 8.39 -10.06
CA ASP A 233 -9.91 9.22 -10.72
C ASP A 233 -11.32 8.64 -10.45
N TYR A 234 -11.47 7.33 -10.47
CA TYR A 234 -12.71 6.65 -10.08
C TYR A 234 -13.06 6.93 -8.61
N MET A 235 -12.12 6.76 -7.69
CA MET A 235 -12.36 7.06 -6.27
C MET A 235 -12.70 8.55 -6.05
N LYS A 236 -12.11 9.45 -6.83
CA LYS A 236 -12.45 10.89 -6.79
C LYS A 236 -13.89 11.16 -7.24
N MET A 237 -14.36 10.44 -8.26
CA MET A 237 -15.73 10.54 -8.74
C MET A 237 -16.74 10.05 -7.68
N GLU A 238 -16.46 8.91 -7.04
CA GLU A 238 -17.36 8.30 -6.06
C GLU A 238 -17.34 9.01 -4.69
N LEU A 239 -16.17 9.43 -4.21
CA LEU A 239 -15.99 9.99 -2.86
C LEU A 239 -15.99 11.52 -2.83
N GLY A 240 -15.92 12.17 -3.99
CA GLY A 240 -15.72 13.61 -4.10
C GLY A 240 -14.25 14.04 -4.09
N SER A 241 -13.98 15.23 -4.65
CA SER A 241 -12.62 15.77 -4.79
C SER A 241 -11.92 15.98 -3.45
N GLU A 242 -12.67 16.33 -2.41
CA GLU A 242 -12.14 16.58 -1.07
C GLU A 242 -11.60 15.31 -0.40
N ALA A 243 -12.05 14.14 -0.84
CA ALA A 243 -11.54 12.87 -0.32
C ALA A 243 -10.13 12.53 -0.85
N ILE A 244 -9.69 13.17 -1.93
CA ILE A 244 -8.39 12.89 -2.58
C ILE A 244 -7.40 14.00 -2.27
N ALA A 245 -6.21 13.63 -1.80
CA ALA A 245 -5.08 14.55 -1.64
C ALA A 245 -3.93 14.12 -2.55
N LEU A 246 -3.57 14.98 -3.50
CA LEU A 246 -2.36 14.82 -4.31
C LEU A 246 -1.18 15.39 -3.54
N ILE A 247 -0.15 14.56 -3.31
CA ILE A 247 1.02 14.91 -2.52
C ILE A 247 2.28 14.69 -3.37
N ASP A 248 3.08 15.73 -3.55
CA ASP A 248 4.38 15.60 -4.18
C ASP A 248 5.30 14.78 -3.26
N ALA A 249 5.76 13.64 -3.75
CA ALA A 249 6.69 12.75 -3.06
C ALA A 249 8.16 13.11 -3.29
N HIS A 250 8.44 14.13 -4.14
CA HIS A 250 9.80 14.62 -4.38
C HIS A 250 10.03 15.93 -3.63
N GLN A 251 10.33 15.84 -2.34
CA GLN A 251 10.64 16.99 -1.48
C GLN A 251 12.00 16.81 -0.79
N PRO A 252 13.10 16.77 -1.58
CA PRO A 252 14.42 16.50 -1.03
C PRO A 252 14.93 17.65 -0.16
N VAL A 253 15.53 17.29 0.96
CA VAL A 253 16.25 18.20 1.85
C VAL A 253 17.73 17.88 1.76
N TYR A 254 18.56 18.88 1.51
CA TYR A 254 20.01 18.73 1.46
C TYR A 254 20.66 19.58 2.54
N LYS A 255 21.71 19.03 3.19
CA LYS A 255 22.63 19.76 4.05
C LYS A 255 24.01 19.74 3.42
N GLU A 256 24.73 20.82 3.59
CA GLU A 256 26.13 20.87 3.21
C GLU A 256 26.99 20.30 4.37
N ILE A 257 27.70 19.22 4.07
CA ILE A 257 28.62 18.54 4.99
C ILE A 257 29.96 18.42 4.25
N ASP A 258 31.00 19.00 4.79
CA ASP A 258 32.35 19.02 4.21
C ASP A 258 32.37 19.50 2.74
N GLY A 259 31.60 20.54 2.42
CA GLY A 259 31.52 21.13 1.08
C GLY A 259 30.70 20.28 0.07
N LYS A 260 30.04 19.20 0.52
CA LYS A 260 29.21 18.35 -0.33
C LYS A 260 27.72 18.42 0.10
N LYS A 261 26.85 18.47 -0.91
CA LYS A 261 25.38 18.37 -0.65
C LYS A 261 25.01 16.92 -0.33
N VAL A 262 24.59 16.68 0.91
CA VAL A 262 24.16 15.37 1.41
C VAL A 262 22.65 15.37 1.61
N LEU A 263 21.96 14.41 0.98
CA LEU A 263 20.52 14.23 1.11
C LEU A 263 20.17 13.82 2.54
N GLN A 264 19.24 14.54 3.15
CA GLN A 264 18.66 14.22 4.45
C GLN A 264 17.37 13.45 4.23
N LEU A 265 17.48 12.10 4.20
CA LEU A 265 16.36 11.24 3.80
C LEU A 265 15.17 11.36 4.77
N GLU A 266 15.41 11.34 6.08
CA GLU A 266 14.36 11.47 7.08
C GLU A 266 13.61 12.81 6.97
N GLU A 267 14.34 13.92 6.84
CA GLU A 267 13.72 15.24 6.68
C GLU A 267 12.92 15.32 5.38
N SER A 268 13.41 14.69 4.32
CA SER A 268 12.69 14.60 3.03
C SER A 268 11.37 13.81 3.16
N ILE A 269 11.39 12.70 3.87
CA ILE A 269 10.18 11.89 4.18
C ILE A 269 9.21 12.74 5.02
N PHE A 270 9.70 13.42 6.04
CA PHE A 270 8.86 14.27 6.89
C PHE A 270 8.18 15.42 6.13
N ASN A 271 8.81 16.00 5.13
CA ASN A 271 8.16 17.00 4.28
C ASN A 271 6.97 16.43 3.52
N VAL A 272 7.08 15.20 3.01
CA VAL A 272 5.98 14.49 2.36
C VAL A 272 4.86 14.18 3.37
N VAL A 273 5.24 13.68 4.55
CA VAL A 273 4.32 13.41 5.66
C VAL A 273 3.60 14.67 6.13
N ALA A 274 4.29 15.83 6.17
CA ALA A 274 3.66 17.11 6.48
C ALA A 274 2.53 17.47 5.50
N GLY A 275 2.72 17.17 4.21
CA GLY A 275 1.68 17.32 3.20
C GLY A 275 0.47 16.42 3.49
N ALA A 276 0.73 15.15 3.84
CA ALA A 276 -0.29 14.18 4.20
C ALA A 276 -1.08 14.61 5.46
N LEU A 277 -0.38 14.99 6.53
CA LEU A 277 -1.01 15.45 7.79
C LEU A 277 -1.89 16.68 7.57
N ARG A 278 -1.43 17.64 6.78
CA ARG A 278 -2.25 18.83 6.44
C ARG A 278 -3.53 18.45 5.69
N SER A 279 -3.43 17.50 4.77
CA SER A 279 -4.61 17.01 4.04
C SER A 279 -5.59 16.25 4.91
N LEU A 280 -5.12 15.67 6.02
CA LEU A 280 -5.94 15.05 7.06
C LEU A 280 -6.48 16.04 8.11
N GLY A 281 -6.26 17.35 7.91
CA GLY A 281 -6.78 18.39 8.77
C GLY A 281 -5.90 18.77 9.96
N VAL A 282 -4.66 18.26 10.05
CA VAL A 282 -3.72 18.62 11.12
C VAL A 282 -3.25 20.07 10.91
N PRO A 283 -3.42 20.97 11.90
CA PRO A 283 -3.00 22.36 11.79
C PRO A 283 -1.52 22.53 11.51
N ARG A 284 -1.14 23.54 10.73
CA ARG A 284 0.27 23.78 10.34
C ARG A 284 1.23 23.91 11.52
N ILE A 285 0.77 24.53 12.62
CA ILE A 285 1.59 24.70 13.82
C ILE A 285 1.93 23.36 14.46
N ILE A 286 0.94 22.45 14.52
CA ILE A 286 1.13 21.09 15.04
C ILE A 286 2.05 20.29 14.14
N VAL A 287 1.88 20.39 12.81
CA VAL A 287 2.77 19.73 11.85
C VAL A 287 4.22 20.19 12.04
N LYS A 288 4.45 21.49 12.28
CA LYS A 288 5.78 22.03 12.55
C LYS A 288 6.40 21.43 13.81
N ASP A 289 5.64 21.39 14.92
CA ASP A 289 6.11 20.79 16.17
C ASP A 289 6.47 19.31 15.99
N LEU A 290 5.63 18.54 15.28
CA LEU A 290 5.88 17.13 14.98
C LEU A 290 7.18 16.92 14.19
N LEU A 291 7.47 17.81 13.23
CA LEU A 291 8.68 17.76 12.43
C LEU A 291 9.94 18.13 13.23
N GLU A 292 9.84 19.11 14.14
CA GLU A 292 10.96 19.54 15.00
C GLU A 292 11.31 18.47 16.03
N ASN A 293 10.29 17.81 16.62
CA ASN A 293 10.48 16.77 17.62
C ASN A 293 10.97 15.43 17.04
N SER A 294 10.73 15.19 15.74
CA SER A 294 11.23 13.98 15.06
C SER A 294 12.71 14.04 14.70
N ARG A 295 13.37 15.19 14.95
CA ARG A 295 14.81 15.43 14.69
C ARG A 295 15.67 15.17 15.94
N VAL A 296 15.07 14.79 17.06
CA VAL A 296 15.73 14.37 18.31
C VAL A 296 15.63 12.86 18.45
#